data_36ca86601c1052c379a12bb49ef03d25
#
_entry.id   36ca86601c1052c379a12bb49ef03d25
#
_cell.length_a   1.000
_cell.length_b   1.000
_cell.length_c   1.000
_cell.angle_alpha   90.00
_cell.angle_beta   90.00
_cell.angle_gamma   90.00
#
_symmetry.space_group_name_H-M   'P 1'
#
loop_
_entity.id
_entity.type
_entity.pdbx_description
1 polymer ?
#
loop_
_entity_poly.entity_id
_entity_poly.type
_entity_poly.pdbx_seq_one_letter_code
_entity_poly.pdbx_strand_id
1 'polypeptide(L)'
;MARTAPLRMACAPCDTPAKQCADPNDFFFSRGPGTFRVATSLHAEARAALVSRMGPSPGVVLLRGGLAKCRNDSDHEELFRQESYFAYLFGVDEPDWWGMIELPSGRTSLFIPRLDPSYAIWMGEIKTPNAFRQKYRVDAVLYVDELKAAVAAAAVAGDTGTPLVHTLRGTNSDSGQDIGNALPAADGLPTGCASCEEVLYATLAECRVIKSAAELQVMAYVSWLSSMAHVEVRLARTR
;
A
#
# COMPACT_ATOMS: atom_id res chain seq x y z
N MET A 1 -33.14 -52.38 8.36
CA MET A 1 -31.95 -51.52 8.37
C MET A 1 -32.32 -50.19 7.76
N ALA A 2 -32.63 -49.21 8.63
CA ALA A 2 -33.01 -47.87 8.14
C ALA A 2 -31.75 -47.08 7.83
N ARG A 3 -31.64 -46.65 6.55
CA ARG A 3 -30.57 -45.73 6.11
C ARG A 3 -30.85 -44.34 6.70
N THR A 4 -30.08 -43.95 7.68
CA THR A 4 -30.05 -42.59 8.16
C THR A 4 -29.64 -41.62 7.01
N ALA A 5 -30.55 -40.75 6.62
CA ALA A 5 -30.27 -39.68 5.67
C ALA A 5 -29.18 -38.78 6.26
N PRO A 6 -28.21 -38.33 5.44
CA PRO A 6 -27.20 -37.41 5.92
C PRO A 6 -27.84 -36.10 6.32
N LEU A 7 -27.56 -35.67 7.56
CA LEU A 7 -27.91 -34.34 8.06
C LEU A 7 -27.36 -33.30 7.04
N ARG A 8 -28.25 -32.77 6.24
CA ARG A 8 -27.96 -31.50 5.54
C ARG A 8 -27.95 -30.42 6.61
N MET A 9 -26.79 -30.12 7.14
CA MET A 9 -26.62 -28.83 7.75
C MET A 9 -26.82 -27.81 6.63
N ALA A 10 -28.03 -27.29 6.54
CA ALA A 10 -28.27 -26.03 5.84
C ALA A 10 -27.54 -24.96 6.64
N CYS A 11 -26.28 -24.72 6.29
CA CYS A 11 -25.66 -23.45 6.61
C CYS A 11 -26.58 -22.42 5.94
N ALA A 12 -27.25 -21.59 6.73
CA ALA A 12 -27.94 -20.43 6.19
C ALA A 12 -26.95 -19.73 5.25
N PRO A 13 -27.36 -19.29 4.06
CA PRO A 13 -26.48 -18.54 3.20
C PRO A 13 -25.91 -17.42 4.04
N CYS A 14 -24.60 -17.46 4.33
CA CYS A 14 -23.91 -16.31 4.87
C CYS A 14 -24.24 -15.19 3.91
N ASP A 15 -25.02 -14.22 4.36
CA ASP A 15 -25.36 -13.06 3.56
C ASP A 15 -24.06 -12.53 2.95
N THR A 16 -24.04 -12.48 1.63
CA THR A 16 -22.88 -11.97 0.90
C THR A 16 -22.54 -10.63 1.52
N PRO A 17 -21.35 -10.42 2.09
CA PRO A 17 -20.98 -9.13 2.66
C PRO A 17 -21.31 -8.07 1.63
N ALA A 18 -21.99 -7.01 2.04
CA ALA A 18 -22.47 -5.97 1.14
C ALA A 18 -21.36 -5.66 0.13
N LYS A 19 -21.66 -5.78 -1.15
CA LYS A 19 -20.73 -5.44 -2.24
C LYS A 19 -20.57 -3.94 -2.21
N GLN A 20 -19.71 -3.49 -1.31
CA GLN A 20 -19.74 -2.12 -0.93
C GLN A 20 -19.32 -1.19 -2.03
N CYS A 21 -20.17 -0.24 -2.21
CA CYS A 21 -19.91 0.97 -2.93
C CYS A 21 -19.43 2.02 -1.93
N ALA A 22 -18.16 2.33 -1.96
CA ALA A 22 -17.76 3.69 -1.69
C ALA A 22 -18.54 4.65 -2.60
N ASP A 23 -18.51 5.95 -2.31
CA ASP A 23 -19.04 6.99 -3.18
C ASP A 23 -18.87 6.58 -4.66
N PRO A 24 -19.94 6.62 -5.49
CA PRO A 24 -19.85 6.25 -6.89
C PRO A 24 -18.78 7.04 -7.66
N ASN A 25 -18.33 8.18 -7.13
CA ASN A 25 -17.26 9.00 -7.67
C ASN A 25 -15.87 8.61 -7.13
N ASP A 26 -15.78 7.62 -6.23
CA ASP A 26 -14.50 7.19 -5.68
C ASP A 26 -13.82 6.16 -6.57
N PHE A 27 -12.50 6.27 -6.70
CA PHE A 27 -11.71 5.22 -7.30
C PHE A 27 -11.69 4.00 -6.37
N PHE A 28 -11.68 2.82 -6.98
CA PHE A 28 -11.65 1.57 -6.24
C PHE A 28 -10.80 0.52 -6.96
N PHE A 29 -10.26 -0.39 -6.18
CA PHE A 29 -9.65 -1.61 -6.67
C PHE A 29 -10.66 -2.73 -6.70
N SER A 30 -10.64 -3.58 -7.74
CA SER A 30 -11.42 -4.80 -7.82
C SER A 30 -10.69 -5.86 -8.64
N ARG A 31 -11.04 -7.12 -8.44
CA ARG A 31 -10.53 -8.26 -9.22
C ARG A 31 -11.42 -8.60 -10.41
N GLY A 32 -12.29 -7.70 -10.79
CA GLY A 32 -13.19 -7.85 -11.94
C GLY A 32 -14.66 -7.69 -11.59
N PRO A 33 -15.56 -7.85 -12.56
CA PRO A 33 -17.00 -7.68 -12.38
C PRO A 33 -17.54 -8.60 -11.27
N GLY A 34 -18.35 -8.06 -10.39
CA GLY A 34 -18.98 -8.82 -9.32
C GLY A 34 -18.11 -9.10 -8.10
N THR A 35 -16.82 -8.74 -8.10
CA THR A 35 -15.95 -8.84 -6.93
C THR A 35 -16.09 -7.62 -6.01
N PHE A 36 -15.59 -7.73 -4.80
CA PHE A 36 -15.59 -6.65 -3.81
C PHE A 36 -14.80 -5.45 -4.33
N ARG A 37 -15.30 -4.25 -4.06
CA ARG A 37 -14.66 -2.99 -4.41
C ARG A 37 -14.01 -2.39 -3.18
N VAL A 38 -12.70 -2.23 -3.22
CA VAL A 38 -11.93 -1.56 -2.16
C VAL A 38 -11.75 -0.09 -2.56
N ALA A 39 -12.35 0.82 -1.79
CA ALA A 39 -12.20 2.25 -2.04
C ALA A 39 -10.76 2.72 -1.77
N THR A 40 -10.23 3.58 -2.63
CA THR A 40 -8.88 4.14 -2.44
C THR A 40 -8.80 5.10 -1.25
N SER A 41 -9.94 5.59 -0.76
CA SER A 41 -10.05 6.36 0.48
C SER A 41 -9.51 5.64 1.72
N LEU A 42 -9.53 4.28 1.74
CA LEU A 42 -8.92 3.48 2.81
C LEU A 42 -7.46 3.89 3.06
N HIS A 43 -6.70 4.11 2.01
CA HIS A 43 -5.30 4.53 2.11
C HIS A 43 -5.16 5.99 2.57
N ALA A 44 -6.10 6.86 2.23
CA ALA A 44 -6.12 8.23 2.76
C ALA A 44 -6.40 8.25 4.27
N GLU A 45 -7.31 7.39 4.76
CA GLU A 45 -7.54 7.20 6.19
C GLU A 45 -6.29 6.68 6.91
N ALA A 46 -5.57 5.72 6.31
CA ALA A 46 -4.32 5.19 6.85
C ALA A 46 -3.24 6.28 6.97
N ARG A 47 -3.10 7.15 5.96
CA ARG A 47 -2.18 8.30 6.01
C ARG A 47 -2.57 9.30 7.10
N ALA A 48 -3.84 9.62 7.21
CA ALA A 48 -4.34 10.53 8.26
C ALA A 48 -4.08 9.95 9.67
N ALA A 49 -4.28 8.64 9.85
CA ALA A 49 -3.98 7.96 11.11
C ALA A 49 -2.48 8.01 11.45
N LEU A 50 -1.60 7.83 10.45
CA LEU A 50 -0.16 7.98 10.64
C LEU A 50 0.21 9.40 11.07
N VAL A 51 -0.25 10.42 10.34
CA VAL A 51 0.04 11.83 10.65
C VAL A 51 -0.43 12.19 12.05
N SER A 52 -1.63 11.75 12.43
CA SER A 52 -2.16 11.97 13.78
C SER A 52 -1.29 11.33 14.87
N ARG A 53 -0.76 10.12 14.64
CA ARG A 53 0.09 9.41 15.60
C ARG A 53 1.52 9.96 15.66
N MET A 54 2.04 10.44 14.54
CA MET A 54 3.34 11.13 14.51
C MET A 54 3.28 12.45 15.30
N GLY A 55 2.07 13.00 15.47
CA GLY A 55 1.87 14.24 16.23
C GLY A 55 2.56 15.44 15.59
N PRO A 56 3.08 16.37 16.40
CA PRO A 56 3.71 17.60 15.89
C PRO A 56 5.15 17.39 15.39
N SER A 57 5.54 16.15 15.06
CA SER A 57 6.87 15.86 14.54
C SER A 57 7.14 16.65 13.25
N PRO A 58 8.29 17.36 13.18
CA PRO A 58 8.67 18.07 11.96
C PRO A 58 9.17 17.10 10.87
N GLY A 59 9.24 17.58 9.65
CA GLY A 59 9.88 16.87 8.56
C GLY A 59 8.92 16.12 7.64
N VAL A 60 9.42 15.12 6.98
CA VAL A 60 8.68 14.30 6.02
C VAL A 60 8.85 12.82 6.31
N VAL A 61 7.82 12.04 6.04
CA VAL A 61 7.90 10.58 5.95
C VAL A 61 8.20 10.22 4.51
N LEU A 62 9.26 9.45 4.27
CA LEU A 62 9.67 9.00 2.95
C LEU A 62 9.77 7.47 2.91
N LEU A 63 9.01 6.86 2.01
CA LEU A 63 9.04 5.42 1.77
C LEU A 63 9.36 5.12 0.31
N ARG A 64 10.09 4.03 0.11
CA ARG A 64 10.29 3.44 -1.20
C ARG A 64 9.39 2.22 -1.36
N GLY A 65 8.67 2.14 -2.47
CA GLY A 65 7.90 0.96 -2.84
C GLY A 65 8.77 -0.22 -3.26
N GLY A 66 8.13 -1.34 -3.54
CA GLY A 66 8.78 -2.52 -4.08
C GLY A 66 9.41 -2.25 -5.45
N LEU A 67 10.47 -2.99 -5.73
CA LEU A 67 11.18 -2.91 -7.00
C LEU A 67 10.72 -4.01 -7.95
N ALA A 68 10.67 -3.72 -9.24
CA ALA A 68 10.59 -4.76 -10.26
C ALA A 68 11.86 -5.63 -10.21
N LYS A 69 11.68 -6.95 -10.27
CA LYS A 69 12.79 -7.90 -10.25
C LYS A 69 12.59 -8.91 -11.37
N CYS A 70 13.63 -9.14 -12.14
CA CYS A 70 13.68 -10.27 -13.05
C CYS A 70 14.06 -11.54 -12.27
N ARG A 71 13.50 -12.65 -12.69
CA ARG A 71 13.87 -13.97 -12.23
C ARG A 71 15.27 -14.27 -12.74
N ASN A 72 16.17 -14.67 -11.83
CA ASN A 72 17.58 -15.02 -12.10
C ASN A 72 17.88 -15.20 -13.58
N ASP A 73 18.96 -14.81 -14.12
CA ASP A 73 19.46 -15.10 -15.47
C ASP A 73 18.36 -15.19 -16.59
N SER A 74 17.32 -14.38 -16.47
CA SER A 74 16.22 -14.31 -17.45
C SER A 74 15.62 -12.90 -17.48
N ASP A 75 14.99 -12.54 -18.60
CA ASP A 75 14.22 -11.32 -18.77
C ASP A 75 12.77 -11.44 -18.26
N HIS A 76 12.42 -12.61 -17.70
CA HIS A 76 11.10 -12.84 -17.14
C HIS A 76 10.97 -12.19 -15.75
N GLU A 77 10.01 -11.31 -15.60
CA GLU A 77 9.73 -10.65 -14.32
C GLU A 77 9.09 -11.61 -13.32
N GLU A 78 9.49 -11.48 -12.06
CA GLU A 78 8.79 -12.12 -10.95
C GLU A 78 7.42 -11.47 -10.76
N LEU A 79 6.46 -12.24 -10.21
CA LEU A 79 5.16 -11.67 -9.84
C LEU A 79 5.38 -10.55 -8.80
N PHE A 80 5.11 -9.34 -9.21
CA PHE A 80 5.30 -8.16 -8.36
C PHE A 80 4.43 -8.22 -7.11
N ARG A 81 5.03 -7.95 -5.97
CA ARG A 81 4.35 -7.68 -4.72
C ARG A 81 4.89 -6.41 -4.10
N GLN A 82 3.99 -5.49 -3.82
CA GLN A 82 4.33 -4.23 -3.21
C GLN A 82 4.87 -4.43 -1.78
N GLU A 83 5.78 -3.54 -1.35
CA GLU A 83 6.20 -3.44 0.04
C GLU A 83 4.98 -3.15 0.93
N SER A 84 4.87 -3.85 2.05
CA SER A 84 3.61 -3.91 2.81
C SER A 84 3.19 -2.60 3.47
N TYR A 85 4.13 -1.79 3.95
CA TYR A 85 3.83 -0.49 4.53
C TYR A 85 3.55 0.57 3.47
N PHE A 86 4.24 0.48 2.34
CA PHE A 86 3.96 1.31 1.17
C PHE A 86 2.56 1.01 0.61
N ALA A 87 2.22 -0.27 0.47
CA ALA A 87 0.88 -0.70 0.07
C ALA A 87 -0.19 -0.21 1.05
N TYR A 88 0.06 -0.29 2.36
CA TYR A 88 -0.86 0.17 3.39
C TYR A 88 -1.17 1.66 3.29
N LEU A 89 -0.14 2.49 3.09
CA LEU A 89 -0.30 3.94 3.05
C LEU A 89 -0.80 4.48 1.70
N PHE A 90 -0.39 3.88 0.59
CA PHE A 90 -0.63 4.46 -0.73
C PHE A 90 -1.50 3.61 -1.64
N GLY A 91 -1.59 2.29 -1.40
CA GLY A 91 -2.34 1.36 -2.24
C GLY A 91 -1.83 1.23 -3.68
N VAL A 92 -0.57 1.60 -3.91
CA VAL A 92 0.05 1.59 -5.24
C VAL A 92 0.42 0.17 -5.63
N ASP A 93 -0.02 -0.27 -6.80
CA ASP A 93 0.26 -1.60 -7.34
C ASP A 93 1.46 -1.62 -8.32
N GLU A 94 1.98 -0.47 -8.69
CA GLU A 94 3.09 -0.34 -9.62
C GLU A 94 4.46 -0.38 -8.89
N PRO A 95 5.50 -0.99 -9.48
CA PRO A 95 6.85 -1.03 -8.90
C PRO A 95 7.60 0.29 -9.06
N ASP A 96 8.71 0.41 -8.33
CA ASP A 96 9.72 1.48 -8.45
C ASP A 96 9.25 2.89 -8.09
N TRP A 97 8.16 2.98 -7.33
CA TRP A 97 7.59 4.24 -6.87
C TRP A 97 8.13 4.65 -5.50
N TRP A 98 8.02 5.95 -5.23
CA TRP A 98 8.26 6.52 -3.92
C TRP A 98 7.04 7.26 -3.42
N GLY A 99 6.90 7.36 -2.10
CA GLY A 99 5.83 8.10 -1.45
C GLY A 99 6.39 9.00 -0.36
N MET A 100 5.89 10.22 -0.31
CA MET A 100 6.25 11.23 0.69
C MET A 100 4.98 11.76 1.36
N ILE A 101 5.04 11.91 2.68
CA ILE A 101 3.99 12.57 3.46
C ILE A 101 4.66 13.70 4.25
N GLU A 102 4.24 14.92 4.04
CA GLU A 102 4.71 16.09 4.78
C GLU A 102 4.07 16.13 6.17
N LEU A 103 4.88 16.25 7.20
CA LEU A 103 4.43 16.42 8.56
C LEU A 103 4.52 17.92 8.95
N PRO A 104 3.56 18.48 9.63
CA PRO A 104 2.30 17.95 10.12
C PRO A 104 1.12 18.16 9.15
N SER A 105 1.34 18.71 7.94
CA SER A 105 0.27 19.08 6.99
C SER A 105 -0.53 17.87 6.49
N GLY A 106 0.09 16.68 6.45
CA GLY A 106 -0.46 15.47 5.86
C GLY A 106 -0.43 15.46 4.32
N ARG A 107 0.12 16.51 3.70
CA ARG A 107 0.23 16.57 2.24
C ARG A 107 1.02 15.38 1.72
N THR A 108 0.45 14.71 0.72
CA THR A 108 0.96 13.46 0.20
C THR A 108 1.39 13.59 -1.25
N SER A 109 2.61 13.18 -1.54
CA SER A 109 3.16 13.14 -2.90
C SER A 109 3.65 11.75 -3.25
N LEU A 110 3.37 11.30 -4.48
CA LEU A 110 3.94 10.08 -5.06
C LEU A 110 4.94 10.46 -6.14
N PHE A 111 5.96 9.61 -6.31
CA PHE A 111 6.97 9.81 -7.34
C PHE A 111 7.03 8.55 -8.20
N ILE A 112 6.89 8.76 -9.50
CA ILE A 112 6.81 7.70 -10.51
C ILE A 112 8.06 7.70 -11.40
N PRO A 113 8.52 6.54 -11.89
CA PRO A 113 9.59 6.49 -12.87
C PRO A 113 9.17 7.22 -14.16
N ARG A 114 10.09 7.92 -14.76
CA ARG A 114 9.89 8.52 -16.07
C ARG A 114 10.16 7.45 -17.13
N LEU A 115 9.11 6.95 -17.73
CA LEU A 115 9.22 5.94 -18.78
C LEU A 115 9.51 6.59 -20.14
N ASP A 116 10.37 5.94 -20.92
CA ASP A 116 10.60 6.33 -22.31
C ASP A 116 9.33 6.09 -23.14
N PRO A 117 8.98 6.96 -24.11
CA PRO A 117 7.81 6.79 -24.96
C PRO A 117 7.74 5.45 -25.69
N SER A 118 8.89 4.80 -25.96
CA SER A 118 8.93 3.46 -26.56
C SER A 118 8.28 2.36 -25.70
N TYR A 119 8.18 2.56 -24.39
CA TYR A 119 7.45 1.64 -23.51
C TYR A 119 5.97 1.50 -23.88
N ALA A 120 5.38 2.51 -24.51
CA ALA A 120 3.98 2.42 -24.97
C ALA A 120 3.74 1.30 -25.98
N ILE A 121 4.77 0.89 -26.71
CA ILE A 121 4.69 -0.23 -27.68
C ILE A 121 4.43 -1.55 -26.96
N TRP A 122 4.99 -1.74 -25.77
CA TRP A 122 4.94 -2.99 -24.99
C TRP A 122 3.88 -2.97 -23.90
N MET A 123 3.74 -1.83 -23.22
CA MET A 123 2.92 -1.71 -22.01
C MET A 123 1.58 -0.99 -22.26
N GLY A 124 1.35 -0.52 -23.50
CA GLY A 124 0.18 0.30 -23.82
C GLY A 124 0.34 1.75 -23.38
N GLU A 125 -0.76 2.45 -23.23
CA GLU A 125 -0.77 3.88 -22.89
C GLU A 125 -0.04 4.19 -21.57
N ILE A 126 0.97 5.04 -21.63
CA ILE A 126 1.67 5.55 -20.46
C ILE A 126 0.77 6.58 -19.77
N LYS A 127 0.28 6.23 -18.58
CA LYS A 127 -0.61 7.10 -17.82
C LYS A 127 0.12 8.34 -17.32
N THR A 128 -0.60 9.46 -17.34
CA THR A 128 -0.06 10.75 -16.87
C THR A 128 -0.01 10.82 -15.35
N PRO A 129 0.87 11.65 -14.75
CA PRO A 129 0.88 11.92 -13.31
C PRO A 129 -0.50 12.33 -12.76
N ASN A 130 -1.27 13.12 -13.53
CA ASN A 130 -2.61 13.53 -13.10
C ASN A 130 -3.61 12.38 -13.02
N ALA A 131 -3.54 11.39 -13.91
CA ALA A 131 -4.36 10.19 -13.85
C ALA A 131 -4.07 9.39 -12.58
N PHE A 132 -2.81 9.25 -12.22
CA PHE A 132 -2.39 8.59 -10.98
C PHE A 132 -2.76 9.39 -9.73
N ARG A 133 -2.67 10.71 -9.77
CA ARG A 133 -3.09 11.58 -8.68
C ARG A 133 -4.56 11.34 -8.30
N GLN A 134 -5.41 11.22 -9.31
CA GLN A 134 -6.83 10.91 -9.09
C GLN A 134 -7.03 9.48 -8.57
N LYS A 135 -6.37 8.49 -9.20
CA LYS A 135 -6.46 7.07 -8.82
C LYS A 135 -6.10 6.82 -7.36
N TYR A 136 -5.00 7.39 -6.88
CA TYR A 136 -4.45 7.15 -5.54
C TYR A 136 -4.86 8.18 -4.49
N ARG A 137 -5.64 9.20 -4.88
CA ARG A 137 -6.14 10.26 -4.00
C ARG A 137 -5.00 10.90 -3.19
N VAL A 138 -4.01 11.38 -3.91
CA VAL A 138 -2.86 12.10 -3.36
C VAL A 138 -2.84 13.54 -3.86
N ASP A 139 -2.11 14.41 -3.17
CA ASP A 139 -2.07 15.84 -3.51
C ASP A 139 -1.23 16.12 -4.74
N ALA A 140 -0.16 15.35 -4.94
CA ALA A 140 0.71 15.49 -6.10
C ALA A 140 1.26 14.14 -6.57
N VAL A 141 1.54 14.04 -7.87
CA VAL A 141 2.36 12.98 -8.46
C VAL A 141 3.43 13.64 -9.32
N LEU A 142 4.67 13.35 -9.00
CA LEU A 142 5.88 13.89 -9.61
C LEU A 142 6.71 12.75 -10.20
N TYR A 143 7.80 13.08 -10.87
CA TYR A 143 8.73 12.05 -11.31
C TYR A 143 9.84 11.80 -10.29
N VAL A 144 10.43 10.61 -10.30
CA VAL A 144 11.51 10.22 -9.36
C VAL A 144 12.74 11.13 -9.47
N ASP A 145 13.01 11.67 -10.66
CA ASP A 145 14.08 12.64 -10.87
C ASP A 145 13.88 13.98 -10.13
N GLU A 146 12.63 14.28 -9.72
CA GLU A 146 12.27 15.46 -8.93
C GLU A 146 12.27 15.18 -7.42
N LEU A 147 12.45 13.91 -6.99
CA LEU A 147 12.33 13.48 -5.60
C LEU A 147 13.21 14.29 -4.64
N LYS A 148 14.51 14.42 -4.95
CA LYS A 148 15.46 15.10 -4.07
C LYS A 148 15.09 16.57 -3.84
N ALA A 149 14.67 17.25 -4.90
CA ALA A 149 14.25 18.65 -4.82
C ALA A 149 12.95 18.79 -4.00
N ALA A 150 11.99 17.89 -4.21
CA ALA A 150 10.73 17.90 -3.47
C ALA A 150 10.94 17.60 -1.97
N VAL A 151 11.78 16.62 -1.63
CA VAL A 151 12.12 16.31 -0.24
C VAL A 151 12.83 17.49 0.42
N ALA A 152 13.80 18.12 -0.26
CA ALA A 152 14.51 19.30 0.27
C ALA A 152 13.57 20.48 0.52
N ALA A 153 12.57 20.68 -0.33
CA ALA A 153 11.59 21.74 -0.18
C ALA A 153 10.56 21.49 0.93
N ALA A 154 10.21 20.22 1.16
CA ALA A 154 9.17 19.82 2.10
C ALA A 154 9.72 19.51 3.51
N ALA A 155 10.98 19.09 3.62
CA ALA A 155 11.58 18.72 4.91
C ALA A 155 11.80 19.98 5.76
N VAL A 156 11.06 20.06 6.84
CA VAL A 156 11.18 21.15 7.84
C VAL A 156 12.26 20.77 8.85
N ALA A 157 13.03 21.74 9.27
CA ALA A 157 14.05 21.54 10.30
C ALA A 157 13.41 21.12 11.63
N GLY A 158 14.00 20.11 12.27
CA GLY A 158 13.72 19.77 13.65
C GLY A 158 14.36 20.76 14.64
N ASP A 159 14.33 20.45 15.92
CA ASP A 159 14.90 21.26 17.00
C ASP A 159 16.40 21.56 16.81
N THR A 160 17.10 20.71 16.07
CA THR A 160 18.54 20.86 15.74
C THR A 160 18.79 21.80 14.55
N GLY A 161 17.75 22.35 13.93
CA GLY A 161 17.87 23.18 12.73
C GLY A 161 18.15 22.39 11.44
N THR A 162 18.21 21.06 11.51
CA THR A 162 18.45 20.19 10.35
C THR A 162 17.12 19.62 9.81
N PRO A 163 16.86 19.69 8.51
CA PRO A 163 15.68 19.08 7.89
C PRO A 163 15.61 17.57 8.17
N LEU A 164 14.44 17.08 8.61
CA LEU A 164 14.27 15.72 9.07
C LEU A 164 13.49 14.87 8.08
N VAL A 165 13.99 13.66 7.80
CA VAL A 165 13.34 12.67 6.95
C VAL A 165 13.16 11.37 7.73
N HIS A 166 11.91 11.02 8.00
CA HIS A 166 11.56 9.75 8.65
C HIS A 166 11.53 8.63 7.61
N THR A 167 12.37 7.63 7.79
CA THR A 167 12.50 6.49 6.90
C THR A 167 12.11 5.20 7.59
N LEU A 168 11.62 4.23 6.82
CA LEU A 168 11.20 2.95 7.36
C LEU A 168 12.41 2.03 7.58
N ARG A 169 12.66 1.70 8.84
CA ARG A 169 13.62 0.68 9.22
C ARG A 169 13.13 -0.11 10.42
N GLY A 170 13.28 -1.39 10.37
CA GLY A 170 12.93 -2.30 11.45
C GLY A 170 13.46 -3.68 11.16
N THR A 171 13.31 -4.60 12.09
CA THR A 171 13.71 -5.99 11.93
C THR A 171 12.50 -6.89 12.20
N ASN A 172 12.25 -7.83 11.30
CA ASN A 172 11.22 -8.85 11.50
C ASN A 172 11.64 -9.78 12.65
N SER A 173 10.81 -9.89 13.68
CA SER A 173 11.11 -10.68 14.88
C SER A 173 11.27 -12.18 14.62
N ASP A 174 10.61 -12.71 13.58
CA ASP A 174 10.59 -14.13 13.27
C ASP A 174 11.74 -14.55 12.36
N SER A 175 12.02 -13.74 11.34
CA SER A 175 13.05 -14.07 10.33
C SER A 175 14.39 -13.39 10.59
N GLY A 176 14.44 -12.38 11.43
CA GLY A 176 15.63 -11.54 11.65
C GLY A 176 16.00 -10.65 10.45
N GLN A 177 15.13 -10.59 9.42
CA GLN A 177 15.38 -9.78 8.23
C GLN A 177 15.01 -8.33 8.47
N ASP A 178 15.77 -7.43 7.87
CA ASP A 178 15.46 -6.02 7.88
C ASP A 178 14.17 -5.72 7.10
N ILE A 179 13.36 -4.83 7.65
CA ILE A 179 12.11 -4.35 7.07
C ILE A 179 12.34 -3.00 6.43
N GLY A 180 11.69 -2.81 5.31
CA GLY A 180 11.79 -1.61 4.51
C GLY A 180 12.84 -1.75 3.42
N ASN A 181 12.59 -1.06 2.31
CA ASN A 181 13.59 -0.91 1.27
C ASN A 181 14.57 0.16 1.74
N ALA A 182 15.76 -0.25 2.17
CA ALA A 182 16.81 0.69 2.53
C ALA A 182 16.93 1.76 1.45
N LEU A 183 16.92 3.03 1.86
CA LEU A 183 17.20 4.11 0.94
C LEU A 183 18.66 3.94 0.52
N PRO A 184 18.97 3.74 -0.76
CA PRO A 184 20.37 3.81 -1.17
C PRO A 184 20.89 5.18 -0.76
N ALA A 185 22.03 5.23 -0.08
CA ALA A 185 22.63 6.48 0.36
C ALA A 185 22.82 7.50 -0.78
N ALA A 186 22.87 7.02 -2.02
CA ALA A 186 23.00 7.83 -3.22
C ALA A 186 21.67 8.42 -3.76
N ASP A 187 20.52 7.78 -3.50
CA ASP A 187 19.30 8.05 -4.29
C ASP A 187 18.19 8.77 -3.53
N GLY A 188 18.21 8.77 -2.22
CA GLY A 188 17.02 9.13 -1.45
C GLY A 188 17.05 10.44 -0.69
N LEU A 189 18.15 10.80 -0.06
CA LEU A 189 18.19 11.97 0.81
C LEU A 189 18.92 13.15 0.16
N PRO A 190 18.33 14.36 0.18
CA PRO A 190 19.05 15.57 -0.18
C PRO A 190 20.23 15.81 0.77
N THR A 191 21.28 16.42 0.24
CA THR A 191 22.41 16.86 1.08
C THR A 191 21.94 17.79 2.20
N GLY A 192 22.29 17.48 3.43
CA GLY A 192 21.93 18.30 4.61
C GLY A 192 20.64 17.88 5.32
N CYS A 193 19.96 16.83 4.90
CA CYS A 193 18.85 16.23 5.64
C CYS A 193 19.35 15.13 6.59
N ALA A 194 18.74 15.04 7.78
CA ALA A 194 18.98 13.95 8.73
C ALA A 194 17.93 12.84 8.52
N SER A 195 18.37 11.59 8.53
CA SER A 195 17.47 10.44 8.55
C SER A 195 17.07 10.10 9.99
N CYS A 196 15.77 9.89 10.22
CA CYS A 196 15.23 9.37 11.46
C CYS A 196 14.59 8.00 11.19
N GLU A 197 15.20 6.95 11.69
CA GLU A 197 14.78 5.57 11.46
C GLU A 197 14.02 4.95 12.65
N GLU A 198 14.05 5.59 13.80
CA GLU A 198 13.63 4.99 15.08
C GLU A 198 12.10 4.98 15.28
N VAL A 199 11.41 6.03 14.80
CA VAL A 199 10.01 6.28 15.20
C VAL A 199 9.01 5.68 14.21
N LEU A 200 9.30 5.72 12.90
CA LEU A 200 8.32 5.46 11.86
C LEU A 200 7.82 4.01 11.88
N TYR A 201 8.71 3.03 12.06
CA TYR A 201 8.33 1.62 12.06
C TYR A 201 7.36 1.28 13.18
N ALA A 202 7.67 1.67 14.41
CA ALA A 202 6.80 1.41 15.57
C ALA A 202 5.44 2.11 15.41
N THR A 203 5.44 3.36 14.95
CA THR A 203 4.20 4.12 14.72
C THR A 203 3.33 3.48 13.63
N LEU A 204 3.92 3.02 12.53
CA LEU A 204 3.18 2.33 11.46
C LEU A 204 2.66 0.97 11.92
N ALA A 205 3.43 0.23 12.71
CA ALA A 205 2.97 -1.03 13.28
C ALA A 205 1.72 -0.80 14.15
N GLU A 206 1.73 0.21 15.01
CA GLU A 206 0.57 0.57 15.84
C GLU A 206 -0.64 1.07 15.00
N CYS A 207 -0.43 1.78 13.90
CA CYS A 207 -1.51 2.13 12.98
C CYS A 207 -2.23 0.90 12.41
N ARG A 208 -1.51 -0.20 12.21
CA ARG A 208 -2.03 -1.45 11.64
C ARG A 208 -2.68 -2.39 12.66
N VAL A 209 -2.47 -2.17 13.96
CA VAL A 209 -3.06 -3.01 15.03
C VAL A 209 -4.58 -2.89 15.04
N ILE A 210 -5.09 -1.66 15.03
CA ILE A 210 -6.54 -1.41 15.04
C ILE A 210 -6.99 -1.13 13.61
N LYS A 211 -7.91 -1.97 13.11
CA LYS A 211 -8.40 -1.91 11.74
C LYS A 211 -9.50 -0.86 11.61
N SER A 212 -9.45 -0.10 10.53
CA SER A 212 -10.54 0.82 10.18
C SER A 212 -11.82 0.05 9.77
N ALA A 213 -12.94 0.75 9.69
CA ALA A 213 -14.19 0.16 9.23
C ALA A 213 -14.08 -0.41 7.81
N ALA A 214 -13.35 0.28 6.93
CA ALA A 214 -13.09 -0.17 5.57
C ALA A 214 -12.21 -1.44 5.53
N GLU A 215 -11.16 -1.50 6.33
CA GLU A 215 -10.33 -2.70 6.47
C GLU A 215 -11.14 -3.90 6.99
N LEU A 216 -12.01 -3.70 7.98
CA LEU A 216 -12.88 -4.76 8.49
C LEU A 216 -13.80 -5.31 7.41
N GLN A 217 -14.31 -4.48 6.52
CA GLN A 217 -15.15 -4.93 5.39
C GLN A 217 -14.35 -5.80 4.41
N VAL A 218 -13.12 -5.40 4.08
CA VAL A 218 -12.22 -6.20 3.24
C VAL A 218 -11.94 -7.55 3.90
N MET A 219 -11.63 -7.56 5.20
CA MET A 219 -11.37 -8.79 5.96
C MET A 219 -12.61 -9.70 6.00
N ALA A 220 -13.80 -9.16 6.22
CA ALA A 220 -15.05 -9.91 6.21
C ALA A 220 -15.29 -10.58 4.85
N TYR A 221 -15.08 -9.82 3.76
CA TYR A 221 -15.22 -10.37 2.41
C TYR A 221 -14.20 -11.49 2.12
N VAL A 222 -12.94 -11.29 2.47
CA VAL A 222 -11.89 -12.29 2.26
C VAL A 222 -12.16 -13.55 3.09
N SER A 223 -12.60 -13.40 4.34
CA SER A 223 -12.96 -14.52 5.19
C SER A 223 -14.16 -15.30 4.66
N TRP A 224 -15.17 -14.59 4.14
CA TRP A 224 -16.31 -15.22 3.49
C TRP A 224 -15.87 -16.00 2.24
N LEU A 225 -15.07 -15.42 1.37
CA LEU A 225 -14.56 -16.06 0.15
C LEU A 225 -13.74 -17.32 0.47
N SER A 226 -12.87 -17.24 1.47
CA SER A 226 -12.08 -18.37 1.95
C SER A 226 -12.98 -19.50 2.50
N SER A 227 -14.00 -19.15 3.27
CA SER A 227 -14.98 -20.11 3.80
C SER A 227 -15.74 -20.82 2.69
N MET A 228 -16.16 -20.09 1.66
CA MET A 228 -16.83 -20.68 0.50
C MET A 228 -15.91 -21.65 -0.26
N ALA A 229 -14.64 -21.30 -0.46
CA ALA A 229 -13.65 -22.17 -1.08
C ALA A 229 -13.47 -23.48 -0.28
N HIS A 230 -13.39 -23.41 1.04
CA HIS A 230 -13.33 -24.60 1.91
C HIS A 230 -14.57 -25.48 1.81
N VAL A 231 -15.76 -24.89 1.70
CA VAL A 231 -17.01 -25.65 1.50
C VAL A 231 -16.98 -26.40 0.18
N GLU A 232 -16.59 -25.75 -0.93
CA GLU A 232 -16.50 -26.37 -2.24
C GLU A 232 -15.51 -27.53 -2.27
N VAL A 233 -14.31 -27.36 -1.72
CA VAL A 233 -13.30 -28.43 -1.62
C VAL A 233 -13.83 -29.62 -0.83
N ARG A 234 -14.53 -29.38 0.28
CA ARG A 234 -15.13 -30.43 1.09
C ARG A 234 -16.22 -31.18 0.33
N LEU A 235 -17.08 -30.47 -0.41
CA LEU A 235 -18.13 -31.10 -1.22
C LEU A 235 -17.55 -31.90 -2.39
N ALA A 236 -16.50 -31.42 -3.05
CA ALA A 236 -15.83 -32.13 -4.13
C ALA A 236 -15.19 -33.45 -3.67
N ARG A 237 -14.70 -33.52 -2.43
CA ARG A 237 -14.11 -34.72 -1.85
C ARG A 237 -15.15 -35.83 -1.54
N THR A 238 -16.43 -35.48 -1.43
CA THR A 238 -17.51 -36.42 -1.08
C THR A 238 -18.28 -36.94 -2.29
N ARG A 239 -17.87 -36.54 -3.48
CA ARG A 239 -18.35 -37.05 -4.78
C ARG A 239 -17.36 -38.08 -5.36
#